data_7099436dd3657f7f444f901bbf0f7003
#
_entry.id   7099436dd3657f7f444f901bbf0f7003
#
_cell.length_a   1.000
_cell.length_b   1.000
_cell.length_c   1.000
_cell.angle_alpha   90.00
_cell.angle_beta   90.00
_cell.angle_gamma   90.00
#
_symmetry.space_group_name_H-M   'P 1'
#
loop_
_entity.id
_entity.type
_entity.pdbx_description
1 polymer ?
#
loop_
_entity_poly.entity_id
_entity_poly.type
_entity_poly.pdbx_seq_one_letter_code
_entity_poly.pdbx_strand_id
1 'polypeptide(L)'
;MYTANDSRYDKMSYAYCGKSGLNLPRVSLGLWKNFGNGDVYSNMEDMIRTAFDLGITYFDLANNYGSPFNGSAEENFGRILRDSMHPYRDEMVIATKAGYDMWPGPYGCLNGSRKYLISSLDQSLKRMGLEYVDIFYHHIYDSKTPLEETALALDSIVRSGKALYVGISNYSREQTEEISKIFRELRTPFIVNQISYSMLNRWIERDGLDNWAYDNGVGLAVYSPLYQGLLTDKYIGGVPSDSRIGRGQTWIGRELDDKMRRKLAALAEIAASRGQKLSQLALSWVLKNKAVTTVIIGASRPAQIAENAACIDKLDFSDDEVSAIEAILAE
;
A
#
# COMPACT_ATOMS: atom_id res chain seq x y z
N MET A 1 1.61 23.17 -18.42
CA MET A 1 2.25 21.83 -18.41
C MET A 1 2.83 21.65 -17.02
N TYR A 2 2.64 20.51 -16.36
CA TYR A 2 3.24 20.25 -15.06
C TYR A 2 4.76 20.07 -15.21
N THR A 3 5.51 20.67 -14.29
CA THR A 3 6.95 20.47 -14.15
C THR A 3 7.19 20.06 -12.71
N ALA A 4 7.82 18.90 -12.51
CA ALA A 4 8.10 18.37 -11.19
C ALA A 4 9.12 19.23 -10.42
N ASN A 5 9.00 19.25 -9.12
CA ASN A 5 9.96 19.94 -8.25
C ASN A 5 11.35 19.29 -8.39
N ASP A 6 12.38 20.10 -8.70
CA ASP A 6 13.74 19.61 -8.87
C ASP A 6 14.33 19.00 -7.58
N SER A 7 13.91 19.50 -6.40
CA SER A 7 14.32 19.00 -5.08
C SER A 7 13.44 17.87 -4.53
N ARG A 8 12.60 17.24 -5.34
CA ARG A 8 11.63 16.21 -4.89
C ARG A 8 12.24 15.02 -4.15
N TYR A 9 13.48 14.71 -4.42
CA TYR A 9 14.18 13.57 -3.81
C TYR A 9 15.02 13.92 -2.57
N ASP A 10 15.15 15.19 -2.22
CA ASP A 10 16.09 15.65 -1.16
C ASP A 10 15.68 15.20 0.24
N LYS A 11 14.39 15.02 0.49
CA LYS A 11 13.85 14.70 1.82
C LYS A 11 13.37 13.27 1.96
N MET A 12 12.81 12.67 0.89
CA MET A 12 12.25 11.32 0.97
C MET A 12 13.33 10.29 1.26
N SER A 13 13.06 9.45 2.24
CA SER A 13 13.88 8.28 2.54
C SER A 13 13.45 7.09 1.69
N TYR A 14 14.41 6.31 1.20
CA TYR A 14 14.19 5.13 0.36
C TYR A 14 14.78 3.88 0.99
N ALA A 15 14.21 2.72 0.69
CA ALA A 15 14.72 1.42 1.12
C ALA A 15 14.62 0.39 -0.01
N TYR A 16 15.60 -0.49 -0.11
CA TYR A 16 15.53 -1.61 -1.04
C TYR A 16 14.39 -2.57 -0.67
N CYS A 17 13.63 -2.99 -1.68
CA CYS A 17 12.54 -3.95 -1.52
C CYS A 17 13.13 -5.37 -1.35
N GLY A 18 13.27 -5.80 -0.11
CA GLY A 18 13.95 -7.04 0.20
C GLY A 18 15.40 -7.05 -0.29
N LYS A 19 15.81 -8.15 -0.95
CA LYS A 19 17.14 -8.31 -1.59
C LYS A 19 17.10 -7.99 -3.10
N SER A 20 16.14 -7.18 -3.56
CA SER A 20 16.08 -6.73 -4.96
C SER A 20 16.84 -5.42 -5.15
N GLY A 21 17.09 -5.06 -6.42
CA GLY A 21 17.64 -3.75 -6.78
C GLY A 21 16.60 -2.62 -6.79
N LEU A 22 15.31 -2.92 -6.51
CA LEU A 22 14.25 -1.91 -6.53
C LEU A 22 14.23 -1.12 -5.22
N ASN A 23 14.45 0.18 -5.33
CA ASN A 23 14.49 1.10 -4.20
C ASN A 23 13.17 1.86 -4.11
N LEU A 24 12.40 1.63 -3.05
CA LEU A 24 11.07 2.22 -2.86
C LEU A 24 11.10 3.36 -1.84
N PRO A 25 10.27 4.41 -2.02
CA PRO A 25 10.10 5.43 -1.00
C PRO A 25 9.50 4.82 0.26
N ARG A 26 9.91 5.31 1.44
CA ARG A 26 9.36 4.82 2.71
C ARG A 26 7.87 5.09 2.85
N VAL A 27 7.34 6.09 2.14
CA VAL A 27 5.91 6.39 2.03
C VAL A 27 5.49 6.30 0.57
N SER A 28 4.42 5.59 0.28
CA SER A 28 3.85 5.35 -1.06
C SER A 28 2.37 5.75 -1.09
N LEU A 29 1.84 6.06 -2.26
CA LEU A 29 0.44 6.48 -2.41
C LEU A 29 -0.43 5.35 -2.97
N GLY A 30 -1.47 4.97 -2.20
CA GLY A 30 -2.49 4.02 -2.61
C GLY A 30 -3.72 4.70 -3.23
N LEU A 31 -4.17 4.18 -4.37
CA LEU A 31 -5.25 4.76 -5.15
C LEU A 31 -6.58 3.99 -5.01
N TRP A 32 -6.79 3.31 -3.89
CA TRP A 32 -8.02 2.53 -3.67
C TRP A 32 -9.28 3.37 -3.61
N LYS A 33 -9.22 4.52 -2.91
CA LYS A 33 -10.35 5.47 -2.76
C LYS A 33 -9.93 6.86 -3.21
N ASN A 34 -10.92 7.68 -3.56
CA ASN A 34 -10.75 9.05 -4.04
C ASN A 34 -10.10 9.17 -5.44
N PHE A 35 -10.08 8.06 -6.20
CA PHE A 35 -9.59 7.99 -7.58
C PHE A 35 -10.62 7.36 -8.55
N GLY A 36 -11.87 7.19 -8.10
CA GLY A 36 -12.94 6.64 -8.94
C GLY A 36 -13.65 7.70 -9.78
N ASN A 37 -14.61 7.26 -10.63
CA ASN A 37 -15.35 8.14 -11.54
C ASN A 37 -16.26 9.16 -10.84
N GLY A 38 -16.58 8.96 -9.57
CA GLY A 38 -17.34 9.91 -8.75
C GLY A 38 -16.49 10.98 -8.06
N ASP A 39 -15.17 10.90 -8.17
CA ASP A 39 -14.25 11.79 -7.49
C ASP A 39 -13.83 12.97 -8.39
N VAL A 40 -13.38 14.07 -7.80
CA VAL A 40 -12.97 15.27 -8.54
C VAL A 40 -11.62 15.07 -9.21
N TYR A 41 -11.61 15.08 -10.54
CA TYR A 41 -10.41 14.78 -11.32
C TYR A 41 -9.21 15.69 -11.00
N SER A 42 -9.43 17.01 -10.88
CA SER A 42 -8.33 17.94 -10.54
C SER A 42 -7.73 17.63 -9.17
N ASN A 43 -8.51 17.19 -8.18
CA ASN A 43 -7.97 16.78 -6.88
C ASN A 43 -7.15 15.48 -6.97
N MET A 44 -7.54 14.54 -7.84
CA MET A 44 -6.74 13.34 -8.10
C MET A 44 -5.39 13.71 -8.72
N GLU A 45 -5.40 14.58 -9.72
CA GLU A 45 -4.20 15.07 -10.39
C GLU A 45 -3.27 15.82 -9.41
N ASP A 46 -3.84 16.72 -8.59
CA ASP A 46 -3.09 17.44 -7.56
C ASP A 46 -2.49 16.50 -6.51
N MET A 47 -3.20 15.43 -6.13
CA MET A 47 -2.68 14.42 -5.21
C MET A 47 -1.49 13.65 -5.81
N ILE A 48 -1.56 13.26 -7.09
CA ILE A 48 -0.46 12.55 -7.76
C ILE A 48 0.77 13.47 -7.88
N ARG A 49 0.58 14.72 -8.34
CA ARG A 49 1.65 15.71 -8.48
C ARG A 49 2.30 16.03 -7.13
N THR A 50 1.49 16.27 -6.09
CA THR A 50 1.99 16.51 -4.74
C THR A 50 2.78 15.33 -4.20
N ALA A 51 2.29 14.11 -4.40
CA ALA A 51 3.02 12.92 -3.99
C ALA A 51 4.38 12.85 -4.68
N PHE A 52 4.41 13.03 -6.00
CA PHE A 52 5.64 13.00 -6.78
C PHE A 52 6.63 14.10 -6.39
N ASP A 53 6.14 15.34 -6.18
CA ASP A 53 6.95 16.48 -5.72
C ASP A 53 7.52 16.32 -4.29
N LEU A 54 6.99 15.37 -3.52
CA LEU A 54 7.50 14.96 -2.21
C LEU A 54 8.41 13.71 -2.27
N GLY A 55 8.75 13.23 -3.47
CA GLY A 55 9.58 12.04 -3.66
C GLY A 55 8.84 10.72 -3.49
N ILE A 56 7.51 10.74 -3.43
CA ILE A 56 6.70 9.52 -3.45
C ILE A 56 6.62 9.03 -4.91
N THR A 57 7.47 8.07 -5.24
CA THR A 57 7.56 7.52 -6.59
C THR A 57 6.72 6.26 -6.79
N TYR A 58 6.25 5.62 -5.72
CA TYR A 58 5.47 4.39 -5.80
C TYR A 58 3.97 4.68 -5.70
N PHE A 59 3.23 4.29 -6.77
CA PHE A 59 1.78 4.40 -6.90
C PHE A 59 1.14 3.02 -6.94
N ASP A 60 0.26 2.75 -5.98
CA ASP A 60 -0.32 1.43 -5.74
C ASP A 60 -1.78 1.37 -6.19
N LEU A 61 -2.04 0.61 -7.24
CA LEU A 61 -3.35 0.39 -7.85
C LEU A 61 -3.81 -1.08 -7.71
N ALA A 62 -5.00 -1.37 -8.21
CA ALA A 62 -5.51 -2.71 -8.48
C ALA A 62 -6.58 -2.63 -9.57
N ASN A 63 -6.82 -3.76 -10.26
CA ASN A 63 -7.77 -3.86 -11.35
C ASN A 63 -9.21 -3.45 -10.96
N ASN A 64 -9.56 -3.59 -9.67
CA ASN A 64 -10.89 -3.27 -9.13
C ASN A 64 -10.94 -1.98 -8.31
N TYR A 65 -9.86 -1.16 -8.27
CA TYR A 65 -9.87 0.10 -7.52
C TYR A 65 -10.71 1.18 -8.21
N GLY A 66 -11.19 2.12 -7.38
CA GLY A 66 -12.11 3.17 -7.79
C GLY A 66 -13.58 2.81 -7.49
N SER A 67 -14.44 3.82 -7.36
CA SER A 67 -15.88 3.62 -7.17
C SER A 67 -16.63 4.00 -8.45
N PRO A 68 -17.47 3.12 -8.99
CA PRO A 68 -17.71 1.73 -8.59
C PRO A 68 -16.47 0.87 -8.82
N PHE A 69 -16.36 -0.27 -8.13
CA PHE A 69 -15.18 -1.16 -8.15
C PHE A 69 -15.01 -1.85 -9.53
N ASN A 70 -14.56 -1.09 -10.52
CA ASN A 70 -14.51 -1.50 -11.94
C ASN A 70 -13.20 -1.10 -12.65
N GLY A 71 -12.17 -0.68 -11.90
CA GLY A 71 -10.89 -0.25 -12.46
C GLY A 71 -10.84 1.23 -12.84
N SER A 72 -11.83 2.03 -12.44
CA SER A 72 -11.83 3.47 -12.74
C SER A 72 -10.64 4.24 -12.14
N ALA A 73 -10.02 3.73 -11.06
CA ALA A 73 -8.79 4.31 -10.55
C ALA A 73 -7.63 4.17 -11.56
N GLU A 74 -7.51 3.02 -12.23
CA GLU A 74 -6.52 2.82 -13.28
C GLU A 74 -6.79 3.70 -14.51
N GLU A 75 -8.05 3.89 -14.90
CA GLU A 75 -8.43 4.78 -16.01
C GLU A 75 -8.06 6.24 -15.71
N ASN A 76 -8.40 6.73 -14.52
CA ASN A 76 -8.09 8.09 -14.09
C ASN A 76 -6.57 8.31 -13.94
N PHE A 77 -5.87 7.34 -13.36
CA PHE A 77 -4.41 7.39 -13.25
C PHE A 77 -3.74 7.40 -14.64
N GLY A 78 -4.18 6.53 -15.55
CA GLY A 78 -3.70 6.50 -16.94
C GLY A 78 -3.93 7.83 -17.67
N ARG A 79 -5.07 8.47 -17.42
CA ARG A 79 -5.34 9.82 -17.95
C ARG A 79 -4.36 10.85 -17.38
N ILE A 80 -4.11 10.85 -16.06
CA ILE A 80 -3.14 11.75 -15.42
C ILE A 80 -1.73 11.52 -15.95
N LEU A 81 -1.31 10.25 -16.11
CA LEU A 81 -0.02 9.91 -16.72
C LEU A 81 0.12 10.53 -18.11
N ARG A 82 -0.84 10.29 -18.98
CA ARG A 82 -0.81 10.80 -20.36
C ARG A 82 -0.79 12.32 -20.42
N ASP A 83 -1.65 12.96 -19.60
CA ASP A 83 -1.91 14.40 -19.71
C ASP A 83 -0.83 15.25 -19.03
N SER A 84 -0.12 14.72 -18.02
CA SER A 84 0.81 15.54 -17.22
C SER A 84 2.07 14.83 -16.71
N MET A 85 2.06 13.51 -16.50
CA MET A 85 3.14 12.80 -15.83
C MET A 85 3.99 11.92 -16.74
N HIS A 86 3.64 11.82 -18.02
CA HIS A 86 4.34 10.96 -19.00
C HIS A 86 5.86 11.14 -19.04
N PRO A 87 6.43 12.36 -18.96
CA PRO A 87 7.88 12.53 -18.98
C PRO A 87 8.62 11.89 -17.79
N TYR A 88 7.88 11.55 -16.71
CA TYR A 88 8.44 11.02 -15.46
C TYR A 88 8.16 9.52 -15.27
N ARG A 89 7.67 8.81 -16.31
CA ARG A 89 7.31 7.38 -16.20
C ARG A 89 8.46 6.53 -15.63
N ASP A 90 9.67 6.77 -16.08
CA ASP A 90 10.85 5.99 -15.67
C ASP A 90 11.33 6.31 -14.24
N GLU A 91 10.85 7.40 -13.67
CA GLU A 91 11.09 7.75 -12.27
C GLU A 91 10.02 7.15 -11.33
N MET A 92 8.96 6.55 -11.86
CA MET A 92 7.84 6.01 -11.12
C MET A 92 7.92 4.50 -11.00
N VAL A 93 7.49 3.98 -9.85
CA VAL A 93 7.14 2.57 -9.64
C VAL A 93 5.62 2.47 -9.67
N ILE A 94 5.07 1.89 -10.71
CA ILE A 94 3.64 1.70 -10.87
C ILE A 94 3.30 0.24 -10.62
N ALA A 95 2.44 0.00 -9.64
CA ALA A 95 1.99 -1.34 -9.30
C ALA A 95 0.48 -1.50 -9.49
N THR A 96 0.08 -2.65 -9.99
CA THR A 96 -1.33 -3.05 -10.00
C THR A 96 -1.49 -4.51 -9.57
N LYS A 97 -2.74 -4.92 -9.31
CA LYS A 97 -3.06 -6.20 -8.70
C LYS A 97 -4.30 -6.81 -9.33
N ALA A 98 -4.41 -8.13 -9.30
CA ALA A 98 -5.62 -8.87 -9.59
C ALA A 98 -5.79 -10.04 -8.62
N GLY A 99 -7.04 -10.36 -8.26
CA GLY A 99 -7.36 -11.44 -7.33
C GLY A 99 -8.77 -11.36 -6.76
N TYR A 100 -9.30 -10.16 -6.58
CA TYR A 100 -10.69 -9.95 -6.14
C TYR A 100 -11.66 -9.90 -7.31
N ASP A 101 -12.96 -9.92 -6.99
CA ASP A 101 -14.04 -9.86 -7.96
C ASP A 101 -13.94 -8.63 -8.86
N MET A 102 -14.11 -8.83 -10.16
CA MET A 102 -13.99 -7.79 -11.17
C MET A 102 -15.14 -7.79 -12.18
N TRP A 103 -15.64 -8.96 -12.57
CA TRP A 103 -16.79 -9.13 -13.47
C TRP A 103 -17.59 -10.40 -13.11
N PRO A 104 -18.86 -10.49 -13.52
CA PRO A 104 -19.68 -11.66 -13.22
C PRO A 104 -19.17 -12.93 -13.90
N GLY A 105 -19.51 -14.08 -13.29
CA GLY A 105 -19.23 -15.40 -13.85
C GLY A 105 -18.01 -16.10 -13.23
N PRO A 106 -17.69 -17.32 -13.70
CA PRO A 106 -16.73 -18.19 -13.02
C PRO A 106 -15.28 -17.71 -13.09
N TYR A 107 -14.97 -16.77 -13.96
CA TYR A 107 -13.61 -16.26 -14.15
C TYR A 107 -13.40 -14.80 -13.68
N GLY A 108 -14.41 -14.17 -13.12
CA GLY A 108 -14.33 -12.78 -12.68
C GLY A 108 -14.36 -12.59 -11.17
N CYS A 109 -14.53 -13.70 -10.44
CA CYS A 109 -14.57 -13.73 -8.98
C CYS A 109 -13.19 -13.99 -8.39
N LEU A 110 -13.08 -14.05 -7.06
CA LEU A 110 -11.89 -14.37 -6.30
C LEU A 110 -11.12 -15.55 -6.96
N ASN A 111 -9.94 -15.26 -7.53
CA ASN A 111 -9.33 -16.19 -8.45
C ASN A 111 -7.82 -15.94 -8.64
N GLY A 112 -7.02 -17.00 -8.45
CA GLY A 112 -5.59 -17.05 -8.73
C GLY A 112 -5.22 -17.69 -10.05
N SER A 113 -6.23 -18.07 -10.88
CA SER A 113 -5.98 -18.82 -12.10
C SER A 113 -5.17 -18.03 -13.15
N ARG A 114 -4.42 -18.76 -13.96
CA ARG A 114 -3.68 -18.23 -15.10
C ARG A 114 -4.55 -17.38 -16.03
N LYS A 115 -5.78 -17.89 -16.32
CA LYS A 115 -6.72 -17.14 -17.15
C LYS A 115 -7.07 -15.79 -16.56
N TYR A 116 -7.38 -15.74 -15.27
CA TYR A 116 -7.79 -14.50 -14.61
C TYR A 116 -6.65 -13.51 -14.49
N LEU A 117 -5.47 -13.93 -14.04
CA LEU A 117 -4.33 -13.06 -13.80
C LEU A 117 -3.83 -12.40 -15.08
N ILE A 118 -3.64 -13.17 -16.16
CA ILE A 118 -3.16 -12.64 -17.43
C ILE A 118 -4.17 -11.68 -18.06
N SER A 119 -5.45 -12.08 -18.13
CA SER A 119 -6.48 -11.21 -18.70
C SER A 119 -6.71 -9.93 -17.88
N SER A 120 -6.58 -10.01 -16.54
CA SER A 120 -6.70 -8.84 -15.67
C SER A 120 -5.57 -7.85 -15.91
N LEU A 121 -4.32 -8.32 -16.01
CA LEU A 121 -3.20 -7.43 -16.30
C LEU A 121 -3.35 -6.77 -17.68
N ASP A 122 -3.76 -7.53 -18.71
CA ASP A 122 -4.00 -6.97 -20.04
C ASP A 122 -5.04 -5.83 -20.03
N GLN A 123 -6.11 -6.00 -19.25
CA GLN A 123 -7.11 -4.95 -19.06
C GLN A 123 -6.55 -3.76 -18.27
N SER A 124 -5.75 -4.00 -17.22
CA SER A 124 -5.12 -2.97 -16.42
C SER A 124 -4.16 -2.11 -17.24
N LEU A 125 -3.30 -2.73 -18.04
CA LEU A 125 -2.39 -2.05 -18.94
C LEU A 125 -3.16 -1.18 -19.95
N LYS A 126 -4.25 -1.70 -20.52
CA LYS A 126 -5.12 -0.94 -21.42
C LYS A 126 -5.76 0.27 -20.76
N ARG A 127 -6.29 0.12 -19.51
CA ARG A 127 -6.88 1.24 -18.75
C ARG A 127 -5.86 2.33 -18.46
N MET A 128 -4.66 1.94 -18.05
CA MET A 128 -3.58 2.89 -17.73
C MET A 128 -2.86 3.44 -18.97
N GLY A 129 -3.01 2.84 -20.14
CA GLY A 129 -2.27 3.21 -21.35
C GLY A 129 -0.77 2.90 -21.24
N LEU A 130 -0.42 1.81 -20.56
CA LEU A 130 0.95 1.36 -20.30
C LEU A 130 1.25 0.06 -21.06
N GLU A 131 2.52 -0.12 -21.43
CA GLU A 131 3.00 -1.39 -21.98
C GLU A 131 3.38 -2.40 -20.87
N TYR A 132 3.82 -1.91 -19.72
CA TYR A 132 4.18 -2.71 -18.54
C TYR A 132 3.90 -1.95 -17.24
N VAL A 133 3.81 -2.71 -16.15
CA VAL A 133 3.88 -2.21 -14.77
C VAL A 133 5.20 -2.64 -14.12
N ASP A 134 5.64 -1.89 -13.11
CA ASP A 134 6.86 -2.25 -12.41
C ASP A 134 6.64 -3.46 -11.50
N ILE A 135 5.51 -3.51 -10.79
CA ILE A 135 5.15 -4.65 -9.93
C ILE A 135 3.72 -5.10 -10.24
N PHE A 136 3.55 -6.39 -10.52
CA PHE A 136 2.23 -7.00 -10.61
C PHE A 136 1.99 -7.95 -9.43
N TYR A 137 0.88 -7.76 -8.72
CA TYR A 137 0.54 -8.54 -7.53
C TYR A 137 -0.58 -9.55 -7.79
N HIS A 138 -0.43 -10.76 -7.23
CA HIS A 138 -1.61 -11.56 -6.88
C HIS A 138 -2.21 -11.00 -5.59
N HIS A 139 -3.43 -10.46 -5.68
CA HIS A 139 -4.02 -9.56 -4.68
C HIS A 139 -4.44 -10.27 -3.39
N ILE A 140 -4.80 -11.56 -3.47
CA ILE A 140 -5.22 -12.36 -2.33
C ILE A 140 -5.03 -13.84 -2.64
N TYR A 141 -4.63 -14.62 -1.63
CA TYR A 141 -4.50 -16.07 -1.76
C TYR A 141 -5.82 -16.72 -2.15
N ASP A 142 -5.77 -17.60 -3.17
CA ASP A 142 -6.90 -18.40 -3.63
C ASP A 142 -6.65 -19.89 -3.32
N SER A 143 -7.36 -20.42 -2.33
CA SER A 143 -7.23 -21.81 -1.91
C SER A 143 -7.79 -22.82 -2.91
N LYS A 144 -8.47 -22.37 -3.96
CA LYS A 144 -9.09 -23.24 -4.99
C LYS A 144 -8.19 -23.44 -6.20
N THR A 145 -7.26 -22.51 -6.44
CA THR A 145 -6.28 -22.61 -7.52
C THR A 145 -4.99 -23.21 -6.98
N PRO A 146 -4.41 -24.23 -7.62
CA PRO A 146 -3.09 -24.73 -7.26
C PRO A 146 -2.06 -23.60 -7.25
N LEU A 147 -1.24 -23.53 -6.20
CA LEU A 147 -0.29 -22.42 -6.01
C LEU A 147 0.73 -22.35 -7.15
N GLU A 148 1.08 -23.50 -7.72
CA GLU A 148 1.96 -23.60 -8.90
C GLU A 148 1.34 -22.94 -10.13
N GLU A 149 0.02 -23.04 -10.34
CA GLU A 149 -0.65 -22.39 -11.48
C GLU A 149 -0.57 -20.88 -11.34
N THR A 150 -0.82 -20.36 -10.12
CA THR A 150 -0.69 -18.93 -9.81
C THR A 150 0.75 -18.47 -10.04
N ALA A 151 1.74 -19.21 -9.54
CA ALA A 151 3.15 -18.86 -9.69
C ALA A 151 3.60 -18.88 -11.16
N LEU A 152 3.20 -19.91 -11.93
CA LEU A 152 3.50 -20.02 -13.36
C LEU A 152 2.79 -18.94 -14.20
N ALA A 153 1.62 -18.47 -13.77
CA ALA A 153 0.95 -17.34 -14.41
C ALA A 153 1.75 -16.04 -14.22
N LEU A 154 2.18 -15.78 -12.98
CA LEU A 154 2.99 -14.60 -12.65
C LEU A 154 4.38 -14.64 -13.34
N ASP A 155 5.03 -15.80 -13.38
CA ASP A 155 6.27 -15.99 -14.15
C ASP A 155 6.09 -15.68 -15.63
N SER A 156 5.00 -16.17 -16.24
CA SER A 156 4.69 -15.91 -17.66
C SER A 156 4.46 -14.41 -17.92
N ILE A 157 3.84 -13.70 -17.00
CA ILE A 157 3.64 -12.25 -17.07
C ILE A 157 4.98 -11.53 -17.11
N VAL A 158 5.92 -11.88 -16.23
CA VAL A 158 7.26 -11.27 -16.24
C VAL A 158 8.01 -11.61 -17.53
N ARG A 159 8.00 -12.87 -17.94
CA ARG A 159 8.68 -13.30 -19.20
C ARG A 159 8.11 -12.65 -20.45
N SER A 160 6.85 -12.25 -20.42
CA SER A 160 6.23 -11.49 -21.52
C SER A 160 6.57 -10.00 -21.51
N GLY A 161 7.32 -9.51 -20.51
CA GLY A 161 7.69 -8.10 -20.37
C GLY A 161 6.57 -7.20 -19.87
N LYS A 162 5.42 -7.75 -19.43
CA LYS A 162 4.27 -6.97 -18.95
C LYS A 162 4.37 -6.54 -17.48
N ALA A 163 5.30 -7.13 -16.73
CA ALA A 163 5.71 -6.69 -15.40
C ALA A 163 7.20 -6.93 -15.21
N LEU A 164 7.87 -6.03 -14.46
CA LEU A 164 9.31 -6.20 -14.15
C LEU A 164 9.51 -7.12 -12.95
N TYR A 165 8.64 -7.00 -11.96
CA TYR A 165 8.67 -7.78 -10.72
C TYR A 165 7.28 -8.33 -10.41
N VAL A 166 7.25 -9.39 -9.61
CA VAL A 166 6.00 -9.91 -9.04
C VAL A 166 5.96 -9.71 -7.54
N GLY A 167 4.75 -9.48 -7.05
CA GLY A 167 4.39 -9.45 -5.65
C GLY A 167 3.20 -10.35 -5.35
N ILE A 168 2.98 -10.60 -4.09
CA ILE A 168 1.77 -11.20 -3.54
C ILE A 168 1.15 -10.26 -2.52
N SER A 169 -0.11 -10.48 -2.18
CA SER A 169 -0.78 -9.67 -1.16
C SER A 169 -1.69 -10.54 -0.31
N ASN A 170 -1.74 -10.25 1.00
CA ASN A 170 -2.57 -10.99 1.96
C ASN A 170 -2.23 -12.48 2.10
N TYR A 171 -0.98 -12.84 1.92
CA TYR A 171 -0.47 -14.18 2.15
C TYR A 171 0.09 -14.29 3.58
N SER A 172 -0.22 -15.39 4.27
CA SER A 172 0.42 -15.72 5.55
C SER A 172 1.91 -16.05 5.36
N ARG A 173 2.63 -16.21 6.47
CA ARG A 173 4.02 -16.66 6.43
C ARG A 173 4.17 -17.98 5.67
N GLU A 174 3.36 -18.99 6.01
CA GLU A 174 3.41 -20.31 5.38
C GLU A 174 3.17 -20.22 3.87
N GLN A 175 2.11 -19.54 3.45
CA GLN A 175 1.78 -19.32 2.04
C GLN A 175 2.86 -18.54 1.29
N THR A 176 3.46 -17.54 1.94
CA THR A 176 4.57 -16.75 1.37
C THR A 176 5.82 -17.62 1.20
N GLU A 177 6.14 -18.46 2.18
CA GLU A 177 7.25 -19.38 2.11
C GLU A 177 7.08 -20.40 0.97
N GLU A 178 5.88 -20.94 0.82
CA GLU A 178 5.54 -21.95 -0.19
C GLU A 178 5.68 -21.40 -1.61
N ILE A 179 5.05 -20.28 -1.90
CA ILE A 179 5.15 -19.65 -3.24
C ILE A 179 6.57 -19.14 -3.54
N SER A 180 7.31 -18.72 -2.51
CA SER A 180 8.71 -18.28 -2.67
C SER A 180 9.63 -19.39 -3.14
N LYS A 181 9.40 -20.63 -2.71
CA LYS A 181 10.15 -21.79 -3.19
C LYS A 181 9.95 -21.98 -4.69
N ILE A 182 8.69 -21.91 -5.15
CA ILE A 182 8.34 -22.04 -6.57
C ILE A 182 8.98 -20.91 -7.39
N PHE A 183 8.86 -19.65 -6.95
CA PHE A 183 9.48 -18.52 -7.66
C PHE A 183 10.99 -18.63 -7.73
N ARG A 184 11.64 -19.16 -6.70
CA ARG A 184 13.10 -19.38 -6.69
C ARG A 184 13.51 -20.42 -7.73
N GLU A 185 12.78 -21.52 -7.83
CA GLU A 185 13.00 -22.57 -8.85
C GLU A 185 12.81 -22.02 -10.26
N LEU A 186 11.76 -21.23 -10.48
CA LEU A 186 11.46 -20.57 -11.74
C LEU A 186 12.41 -19.40 -12.06
N ARG A 187 13.17 -18.91 -11.07
CA ARG A 187 13.96 -17.66 -11.14
C ARG A 187 13.09 -16.44 -11.46
N THR A 188 11.86 -16.44 -11.00
CA THR A 188 10.94 -15.32 -11.13
C THR A 188 11.34 -14.24 -10.12
N PRO A 189 11.41 -12.95 -10.51
CA PRO A 189 11.78 -11.85 -9.62
C PRO A 189 10.65 -11.49 -8.66
N PHE A 190 10.43 -12.34 -7.66
CA PHE A 190 9.50 -12.12 -6.56
C PHE A 190 10.17 -11.29 -5.46
N ILE A 191 9.59 -10.16 -5.10
CA ILE A 191 10.26 -9.19 -4.23
C ILE A 191 9.47 -8.73 -3.01
N VAL A 192 8.12 -8.92 -3.01
CA VAL A 192 7.29 -8.23 -2.01
C VAL A 192 6.01 -8.98 -1.67
N ASN A 193 5.63 -8.96 -0.38
CA ASN A 193 4.27 -9.28 0.06
C ASN A 193 3.61 -7.99 0.59
N GLN A 194 2.46 -7.62 0.01
CA GLN A 194 1.69 -6.46 0.47
C GLN A 194 0.64 -6.90 1.50
N ILE A 195 0.73 -6.35 2.72
CA ILE A 195 -0.04 -6.81 3.87
C ILE A 195 -0.65 -5.67 4.68
N SER A 196 -1.72 -5.97 5.44
CA SER A 196 -2.27 -5.06 6.44
C SER A 196 -1.45 -5.14 7.72
N TYR A 197 -0.88 -4.01 8.14
CA TYR A 197 -0.15 -3.90 9.39
C TYR A 197 -0.26 -2.48 9.96
N SER A 198 -0.40 -2.37 11.27
CA SER A 198 -0.46 -1.10 11.99
C SER A 198 -0.21 -1.33 13.48
N MET A 199 -0.10 -0.27 14.27
CA MET A 199 -0.03 -0.37 15.75
C MET A 199 -1.21 -1.19 16.35
N LEU A 200 -2.39 -1.16 15.72
CA LEU A 200 -3.59 -1.86 16.18
C LEU A 200 -3.84 -3.22 15.51
N ASN A 201 -3.14 -3.50 14.41
CA ASN A 201 -3.24 -4.78 13.71
C ASN A 201 -1.84 -5.38 13.51
N ARG A 202 -1.43 -6.25 14.43
CA ARG A 202 -0.08 -6.81 14.55
C ARG A 202 -0.01 -8.30 14.20
N TRP A 203 -0.86 -8.76 13.31
CA TRP A 203 -0.97 -10.19 12.98
C TRP A 203 0.32 -10.76 12.39
N ILE A 204 1.08 -9.98 11.61
CA ILE A 204 2.32 -10.42 10.97
C ILE A 204 3.43 -10.79 11.98
N GLU A 205 3.45 -10.11 13.12
CA GLU A 205 4.40 -10.40 14.20
C GLU A 205 4.06 -11.73 14.89
N ARG A 206 2.74 -11.99 15.11
CA ARG A 206 2.26 -13.26 15.69
C ARG A 206 2.42 -14.43 14.73
N ASP A 207 2.25 -14.19 13.43
CA ASP A 207 2.45 -15.15 12.34
C ASP A 207 3.95 -15.42 12.09
N GLY A 208 4.81 -14.48 12.47
CA GLY A 208 6.25 -14.50 12.22
C GLY A 208 6.61 -14.19 10.77
N LEU A 209 5.67 -13.59 10.01
CA LEU A 209 5.88 -13.21 8.60
C LEU A 209 6.96 -12.14 8.47
N ASP A 210 7.00 -11.17 9.36
CA ASP A 210 7.96 -10.08 9.33
C ASP A 210 9.41 -10.58 9.46
N ASN A 211 9.69 -11.42 10.47
CA ASN A 211 11.02 -12.02 10.63
C ASN A 211 11.39 -12.90 9.44
N TRP A 212 10.45 -13.74 8.99
CA TRP A 212 10.71 -14.59 7.84
C TRP A 212 11.01 -13.77 6.58
N ALA A 213 10.24 -12.72 6.31
CA ALA A 213 10.41 -11.85 5.15
C ALA A 213 11.77 -11.15 5.15
N TYR A 214 12.18 -10.60 6.31
CA TYR A 214 13.50 -9.98 6.49
C TYR A 214 14.63 -10.95 6.21
N ASP A 215 14.59 -12.14 6.82
CA ASP A 215 15.65 -13.15 6.68
C ASP A 215 15.75 -13.69 5.25
N ASN A 216 14.63 -13.84 4.56
CA ASN A 216 14.57 -14.37 3.20
C ASN A 216 14.68 -13.29 2.11
N GLY A 217 14.78 -12.02 2.47
CA GLY A 217 14.96 -10.92 1.53
C GLY A 217 13.72 -10.61 0.69
N VAL A 218 12.54 -10.77 1.28
CA VAL A 218 11.24 -10.34 0.74
C VAL A 218 10.82 -9.06 1.45
N GLY A 219 10.53 -8.01 0.72
CA GLY A 219 10.05 -6.76 1.29
C GLY A 219 8.58 -6.86 1.72
N LEU A 220 8.19 -6.07 2.72
CA LEU A 220 6.79 -5.87 3.07
C LEU A 220 6.33 -4.47 2.65
N ALA A 221 5.27 -4.39 1.85
CA ALA A 221 4.55 -3.16 1.57
C ALA A 221 3.29 -3.13 2.44
N VAL A 222 3.13 -2.11 3.27
CA VAL A 222 2.09 -2.10 4.29
C VAL A 222 0.92 -1.21 3.87
N TYR A 223 -0.25 -1.82 3.68
CA TYR A 223 -1.49 -1.07 3.50
C TYR A 223 -2.25 -0.90 4.83
N SER A 224 -3.13 0.11 4.90
CA SER A 224 -3.88 0.50 6.11
C SER A 224 -3.00 0.76 7.36
N PRO A 225 -1.84 1.41 7.24
CA PRO A 225 -0.95 1.67 8.39
C PRO A 225 -1.59 2.58 9.44
N LEU A 226 -2.57 3.40 9.05
CA LEU A 226 -3.37 4.25 9.93
C LEU A 226 -4.68 3.60 10.39
N TYR A 227 -4.83 2.28 10.23
CA TYR A 227 -6.01 1.52 10.59
C TYR A 227 -7.32 2.18 10.13
N GLN A 228 -7.43 2.40 8.81
CA GLN A 228 -8.51 3.13 8.12
C GLN A 228 -8.74 4.56 8.65
N GLY A 229 -7.73 5.19 9.21
CA GLY A 229 -7.75 6.56 9.73
C GLY A 229 -8.06 6.67 11.22
N LEU A 230 -8.19 5.56 11.96
CA LEU A 230 -8.39 5.58 13.41
C LEU A 230 -7.14 6.13 14.13
N LEU A 231 -5.94 5.79 13.66
CA LEU A 231 -4.66 6.29 14.17
C LEU A 231 -4.36 7.71 13.64
N THR A 232 -5.31 8.63 13.85
CA THR A 232 -5.18 10.06 13.55
C THR A 232 -5.82 10.88 14.65
N ASP A 233 -5.44 12.14 14.80
CA ASP A 233 -5.98 13.05 15.81
C ASP A 233 -7.50 13.30 15.64
N LYS A 234 -8.04 12.94 14.49
CA LYS A 234 -9.44 13.17 14.09
C LYS A 234 -10.48 12.61 15.05
N TYR A 235 -10.18 11.48 15.72
CA TYR A 235 -11.14 10.75 16.54
C TYR A 235 -10.92 10.90 18.05
N ILE A 236 -9.91 11.67 18.48
CA ILE A 236 -9.59 11.89 19.91
C ILE A 236 -10.73 12.66 20.59
N GLY A 237 -11.20 13.75 19.97
CA GLY A 237 -12.24 14.62 20.49
C GLY A 237 -13.70 14.20 20.17
N GLY A 238 -13.89 13.09 19.45
CA GLY A 238 -15.21 12.63 19.01
C GLY A 238 -15.21 12.09 17.59
N VAL A 239 -16.40 11.81 17.04
CA VAL A 239 -16.55 11.33 15.66
C VAL A 239 -17.10 12.46 14.80
N PRO A 240 -16.28 13.10 13.93
CA PRO A 240 -16.81 14.08 12.99
C PRO A 240 -17.82 13.45 12.03
N SER A 241 -18.94 14.16 11.78
CA SER A 241 -20.02 13.65 10.93
C SER A 241 -19.57 13.40 9.48
N ASP A 242 -18.57 14.15 9.02
CA ASP A 242 -17.97 14.02 7.69
C ASP A 242 -16.87 12.95 7.59
N SER A 243 -16.56 12.26 8.70
CA SER A 243 -15.59 11.17 8.73
C SER A 243 -16.16 9.86 8.17
N ARG A 244 -15.27 8.91 7.83
CA ARG A 244 -15.69 7.56 7.40
C ARG A 244 -16.56 6.86 8.45
N ILE A 245 -16.21 6.97 9.73
CA ILE A 245 -16.98 6.43 10.84
C ILE A 245 -18.33 7.17 10.92
N GLY A 246 -18.34 8.50 10.88
CA GLY A 246 -19.55 9.29 10.96
C GLY A 246 -20.53 9.03 9.81
N ARG A 247 -20.02 8.67 8.63
CA ARG A 247 -20.84 8.28 7.46
C ARG A 247 -21.18 6.79 7.41
N GLY A 248 -20.77 5.98 8.39
CA GLY A 248 -20.96 4.53 8.37
C GLY A 248 -20.22 3.78 7.24
N GLN A 249 -19.18 4.38 6.67
CA GLN A 249 -18.44 3.84 5.53
C GLN A 249 -17.28 2.91 5.92
N THR A 250 -17.23 2.49 7.17
CA THR A 250 -16.22 1.59 7.69
C THR A 250 -16.76 0.79 8.87
N TRP A 251 -16.30 -0.45 9.00
CA TRP A 251 -16.64 -1.33 10.13
C TRP A 251 -15.92 -0.94 11.44
N ILE A 252 -14.84 -0.20 11.35
CA ILE A 252 -13.99 0.24 12.49
C ILE A 252 -14.75 1.13 13.49
N GLY A 253 -15.84 1.75 13.11
CA GLY A 253 -16.65 2.52 14.05
C GLY A 253 -17.13 1.75 15.28
N ARG A 254 -17.23 0.42 15.19
CA ARG A 254 -17.59 -0.47 16.28
C ARG A 254 -16.45 -0.66 17.29
N GLU A 255 -15.21 -0.41 16.91
CA GLU A 255 -14.02 -0.53 17.75
C GLU A 255 -13.68 0.76 18.48
N LEU A 256 -14.33 1.87 18.14
CA LEU A 256 -14.09 3.18 18.76
C LEU A 256 -14.93 3.36 20.03
N ASP A 257 -14.67 2.54 21.03
CA ASP A 257 -15.19 2.66 22.39
C ASP A 257 -14.34 3.61 23.27
N ASP A 258 -14.73 3.79 24.52
CA ASP A 258 -14.01 4.66 25.46
C ASP A 258 -12.59 4.14 25.77
N LYS A 259 -12.37 2.85 25.73
CA LYS A 259 -11.05 2.26 25.93
C LYS A 259 -10.13 2.63 24.75
N MET A 260 -10.61 2.46 23.53
CA MET A 260 -9.87 2.84 22.33
C MET A 260 -9.59 4.35 22.30
N ARG A 261 -10.54 5.19 22.71
CA ARG A 261 -10.33 6.66 22.79
C ARG A 261 -9.20 7.03 23.76
N ARG A 262 -9.16 6.40 24.95
CA ARG A 262 -8.06 6.63 25.91
C ARG A 262 -6.72 6.20 25.31
N LYS A 263 -6.68 5.05 24.65
CA LYS A 263 -5.49 4.54 23.95
C LYS A 263 -5.00 5.51 22.88
N LEU A 264 -5.90 6.02 22.03
CA LEU A 264 -5.55 7.01 20.99
C LEU A 264 -5.05 8.33 21.59
N ALA A 265 -5.66 8.79 22.70
CA ALA A 265 -5.22 10.00 23.39
C ALA A 265 -3.81 9.85 23.97
N ALA A 266 -3.53 8.71 24.63
CA ALA A 266 -2.21 8.44 25.19
C ALA A 266 -1.13 8.33 24.09
N LEU A 267 -1.44 7.69 22.96
CA LEU A 267 -0.53 7.65 21.81
C LEU A 267 -0.30 9.04 21.20
N ALA A 268 -1.34 9.89 21.18
CA ALA A 268 -1.21 11.27 20.69
C ALA A 268 -0.32 12.15 21.61
N GLU A 269 -0.33 11.91 22.92
CA GLU A 269 0.59 12.57 23.85
C GLU A 269 2.05 12.21 23.56
N ILE A 270 2.33 10.91 23.29
CA ILE A 270 3.66 10.49 22.85
C ILE A 270 4.02 11.14 21.51
N ALA A 271 3.09 11.17 20.55
CA ALA A 271 3.32 11.83 19.27
C ALA A 271 3.68 13.33 19.46
N ALA A 272 2.91 14.04 20.30
CA ALA A 272 3.14 15.45 20.61
C ALA A 272 4.52 15.69 21.25
N SER A 273 4.96 14.84 22.20
CA SER A 273 6.29 14.94 22.81
C SER A 273 7.42 14.74 21.80
N ARG A 274 7.15 14.02 20.71
CA ARG A 274 8.06 13.81 19.57
C ARG A 274 7.99 14.93 18.53
N GLY A 275 7.08 15.92 18.70
CA GLY A 275 6.79 16.93 17.67
C GLY A 275 6.09 16.36 16.43
N GLN A 276 5.41 15.24 16.56
CA GLN A 276 4.67 14.56 15.52
C GLN A 276 3.16 14.60 15.78
N LYS A 277 2.36 14.43 14.72
CA LYS A 277 0.95 14.06 14.85
C LYS A 277 0.80 12.55 15.09
N LEU A 278 -0.35 12.11 15.61
CA LEU A 278 -0.62 10.69 15.82
C LEU A 278 -0.46 9.86 14.54
N SER A 279 -0.90 10.40 13.39
CA SER A 279 -0.69 9.74 12.09
C SER A 279 0.78 9.53 11.76
N GLN A 280 1.63 10.52 12.03
CA GLN A 280 3.07 10.42 11.78
C GLN A 280 3.75 9.44 12.71
N LEU A 281 3.40 9.45 14.01
CA LEU A 281 3.87 8.46 14.97
C LEU A 281 3.51 7.03 14.51
N ALA A 282 2.26 6.82 14.09
CA ALA A 282 1.79 5.51 13.65
C ALA A 282 2.54 5.01 12.40
N LEU A 283 2.79 5.89 11.42
CA LEU A 283 3.56 5.56 10.23
C LEU A 283 5.03 5.26 10.56
N SER A 284 5.67 6.11 11.39
CA SER A 284 7.05 5.90 11.84
C SER A 284 7.19 4.58 12.61
N TRP A 285 6.21 4.24 13.46
CA TRP A 285 6.21 2.98 14.21
C TRP A 285 6.14 1.76 13.29
N VAL A 286 5.29 1.79 12.25
CA VAL A 286 5.24 0.71 11.24
C VAL A 286 6.56 0.59 10.51
N LEU A 287 7.16 1.72 10.12
CA LEU A 287 8.44 1.79 9.41
C LEU A 287 9.64 1.37 10.24
N LYS A 288 9.52 1.29 11.59
CA LYS A 288 10.53 0.74 12.49
C LYS A 288 10.77 -0.76 12.27
N ASN A 289 9.76 -1.50 11.78
CA ASN A 289 9.92 -2.91 11.47
C ASN A 289 10.85 -3.09 10.27
N LYS A 290 11.93 -3.84 10.46
CA LYS A 290 13.02 -4.02 9.46
C LYS A 290 12.58 -4.66 8.15
N ALA A 291 11.52 -5.47 8.18
CA ALA A 291 10.96 -6.10 6.99
C ALA A 291 10.12 -5.13 6.15
N VAL A 292 9.61 -4.04 6.77
CA VAL A 292 8.75 -3.08 6.09
C VAL A 292 9.59 -2.16 5.22
N THR A 293 9.39 -2.28 3.91
CA THR A 293 10.02 -1.42 2.91
C THR A 293 9.30 -0.08 2.81
N THR A 294 7.97 -0.11 2.71
CA THR A 294 7.16 1.09 2.48
C THR A 294 5.78 0.99 3.15
N VAL A 295 5.24 2.13 3.55
CA VAL A 295 3.83 2.26 3.96
C VAL A 295 3.02 2.89 2.84
N ILE A 296 1.89 2.28 2.49
CA ILE A 296 0.98 2.76 1.45
C ILE A 296 -0.12 3.56 2.13
N ILE A 297 -0.04 4.89 1.99
CA ILE A 297 -1.03 5.80 2.55
C ILE A 297 -2.18 6.04 1.57
N GLY A 298 -3.39 6.19 2.09
CA GLY A 298 -4.53 6.74 1.36
C GLY A 298 -4.74 8.19 1.77
N ALA A 299 -5.08 9.04 0.80
CA ALA A 299 -5.40 10.44 1.05
C ALA A 299 -6.69 10.86 0.32
N SER A 300 -7.31 11.95 0.76
CA SER A 300 -8.45 12.58 0.09
C SER A 300 -8.12 13.99 -0.42
N ARG A 301 -6.94 14.51 -0.09
CA ARG A 301 -6.45 15.83 -0.54
C ARG A 301 -4.93 15.89 -0.43
N PRO A 302 -4.25 16.77 -1.20
CA PRO A 302 -2.79 16.94 -1.20
C PRO A 302 -2.18 17.18 0.18
N ALA A 303 -2.80 18.02 1.01
CA ALA A 303 -2.32 18.35 2.35
C ALA A 303 -2.15 17.11 3.27
N GLN A 304 -2.99 16.06 3.11
CA GLN A 304 -2.85 14.84 3.87
C GLN A 304 -1.64 14.02 3.42
N ILE A 305 -1.30 14.07 2.14
CA ILE A 305 -0.09 13.40 1.62
C ILE A 305 1.14 14.05 2.23
N ALA A 306 1.22 15.39 2.20
CA ALA A 306 2.34 16.13 2.78
C ALA A 306 2.46 15.90 4.29
N GLU A 307 1.33 15.92 5.02
CA GLU A 307 1.30 15.65 6.45
C GLU A 307 1.82 14.24 6.78
N ASN A 308 1.36 13.22 6.07
CA ASN A 308 1.77 11.85 6.31
C ASN A 308 3.22 11.60 5.87
N ALA A 309 3.65 12.17 4.74
CA ALA A 309 5.02 12.05 4.26
C ALA A 309 6.05 12.59 5.26
N ALA A 310 5.71 13.62 6.02
CA ALA A 310 6.59 14.18 7.06
C ALA A 310 6.89 13.21 8.22
N CYS A 311 6.29 12.01 8.27
CA CYS A 311 6.68 10.98 9.23
C CYS A 311 8.15 10.57 9.10
N ILE A 312 8.74 10.72 7.90
CA ILE A 312 10.15 10.38 7.63
C ILE A 312 11.16 11.27 8.37
N ASP A 313 10.75 12.46 8.80
CA ASP A 313 11.61 13.39 9.53
C ASP A 313 12.02 12.85 10.91
N LYS A 314 11.30 11.85 11.44
CA LYS A 314 11.57 11.24 12.75
C LYS A 314 11.16 9.77 12.80
N LEU A 315 12.00 8.89 12.27
CA LEU A 315 11.77 7.45 12.21
C LEU A 315 12.32 6.71 13.44
N ASP A 316 13.32 7.26 14.12
CA ASP A 316 13.97 6.63 15.25
C ASP A 316 13.12 6.73 16.52
N PHE A 317 13.17 5.70 17.32
CA PHE A 317 12.51 5.61 18.62
C PHE A 317 13.54 5.28 19.71
N SER A 318 13.45 5.95 20.86
CA SER A 318 14.17 5.51 22.05
C SER A 318 13.52 4.27 22.66
N ASP A 319 14.26 3.53 23.47
CA ASP A 319 13.73 2.36 24.18
C ASP A 319 12.58 2.72 25.13
N ASP A 320 12.63 3.91 25.75
CA ASP A 320 11.56 4.42 26.59
C ASP A 320 10.28 4.70 25.80
N GLU A 321 10.41 5.32 24.61
CA GLU A 321 9.26 5.57 23.71
C GLU A 321 8.63 4.25 23.24
N VAL A 322 9.47 3.27 22.86
CA VAL A 322 8.97 1.94 22.48
C VAL A 322 8.23 1.29 23.64
N SER A 323 8.83 1.29 24.84
CA SER A 323 8.22 0.68 26.03
C SER A 323 6.89 1.34 26.41
N ALA A 324 6.80 2.67 26.33
CA ALA A 324 5.56 3.39 26.61
C ALA A 324 4.47 3.08 25.55
N ILE A 325 4.82 3.03 24.27
CA ILE A 325 3.89 2.67 23.20
C ILE A 325 3.38 1.22 23.41
N GLU A 326 4.28 0.28 23.67
CA GLU A 326 3.91 -1.12 23.88
C GLU A 326 2.99 -1.30 25.11
N ALA A 327 3.24 -0.57 26.21
CA ALA A 327 2.37 -0.58 27.37
C ALA A 327 0.93 -0.12 27.05
N ILE A 328 0.79 1.00 26.29
CA ILE A 328 -0.51 1.50 25.84
C ILE A 328 -1.20 0.48 24.91
N LEU A 329 -0.47 -0.16 24.01
CA LEU A 329 -1.03 -1.12 23.06
C LEU A 329 -1.47 -2.43 23.73
N ALA A 330 -0.83 -2.83 24.84
CA ALA A 330 -1.15 -4.04 25.61
C ALA A 330 -2.43 -3.91 26.42
N GLU A 331 -2.84 -2.71 26.84
CA GLU A 331 -4.13 -2.47 27.51
C GLU A 331 -5.33 -2.91 26.66
#